data_085106bf222b30fda4d6cff55c186798
#
_entry.id   085106bf222b30fda4d6cff55c186798
#
_cell.length_a   1.000
_cell.length_b   1.000
_cell.length_c   1.000
_cell.angle_alpha   90.00
_cell.angle_beta   90.00
_cell.angle_gamma   90.00
#
_symmetry.space_group_name_H-M   'P 1'
#
loop_
_entity.id
_entity.type
_entity.pdbx_description
1 polymer ?
#
loop_
_entity_poly.entity_id
_entity_poly.type
_entity_poly.pdbx_seq_one_letter_code
_entity_poly.pdbx_strand_id
1 'polypeptide(L)' 'MPKELTPTFTVISKACDGDETAISKILEFYDPYINQCCMHPFYDDNNNLRLAVDLEMKGFIKEAIIRKILNFDIPLETEE' A
#
# COMPACT_ATOMS: atom_id res chain seq x y z
N MET A 1 -3.84 11.43 17.14
CA MET A 1 -3.89 12.14 16.28
C MET A 1 -3.80 11.70 14.92
N PRO A 2 -4.56 12.10 14.15
CA PRO A 2 -4.60 11.60 12.82
C PRO A 2 -3.37 11.81 12.02
N LYS A 3 -2.49 12.66 12.45
CA LYS A 3 -1.37 12.87 11.67
C LYS A 3 -0.51 11.67 11.56
N GLU A 4 -0.66 10.70 12.43
CA GLU A 4 0.09 9.51 12.30
C GLU A 4 -0.45 8.58 11.27
N LEU A 5 -1.63 8.84 10.75
CA LEU A 5 -2.25 7.97 9.77
C LEU A 5 -1.80 8.29 8.36
N THR A 6 -1.08 9.38 8.16
CA THR A 6 -0.67 9.77 6.81
C THR A 6 0.84 9.81 6.75
N PRO A 7 1.45 9.22 5.73
CA PRO A 7 2.90 9.29 5.60
C PRO A 7 3.36 10.74 5.45
N THR A 8 4.43 11.10 6.13
CA THR A 8 4.97 12.44 5.99
C THR A 8 5.81 12.52 4.74
N PHE A 9 6.11 13.73 4.34
CA PHE A 9 6.99 13.94 3.19
C PHE A 9 8.34 13.25 3.41
N THR A 10 8.84 13.29 4.64
CA THR A 10 10.11 12.64 4.94
C THR A 10 10.05 11.14 4.68
N VAL A 11 8.95 10.50 5.12
CA VAL A 11 8.79 9.07 4.91
C VAL A 11 8.69 8.76 3.41
N ILE A 12 7.93 9.57 2.67
CA ILE A 12 7.78 9.36 1.25
C ILE A 12 9.11 9.55 0.55
N SER A 13 9.87 10.56 0.92
CA SER A 13 11.15 10.82 0.30
C SER A 13 12.13 9.69 0.55
N LYS A 14 12.17 9.17 1.78
CA LYS A 14 13.06 8.06 2.10
C LYS A 14 12.63 6.79 1.35
N ALA A 15 11.34 6.57 1.21
CA ALA A 15 10.86 5.41 0.48
C ALA A 15 11.27 5.47 -0.98
N CYS A 16 11.22 6.66 -1.58
CA CYS A 16 11.64 6.82 -2.97
C CYS A 16 13.13 6.56 -3.14
N ASP A 17 13.89 6.73 -2.06
CA ASP A 17 15.33 6.44 -2.08
C ASP A 17 15.62 4.97 -1.77
N GLY A 18 14.60 4.17 -1.56
CA GLY A 18 14.80 2.74 -1.31
C GLY A 18 14.88 2.34 0.14
N ASP A 19 14.53 3.23 1.06
CA ASP A 19 14.56 2.91 2.49
C ASP A 19 13.44 1.92 2.79
N GLU A 20 13.79 0.70 3.16
CA GLU A 20 12.81 -0.36 3.36
C GLU A 20 11.86 -0.07 4.51
N THR A 21 12.35 0.57 5.56
CA THR A 21 11.49 0.92 6.69
C THR A 21 10.43 1.93 6.25
N ALA A 22 10.84 2.91 5.45
CA ALA A 22 9.89 3.91 4.97
C ALA A 22 8.88 3.28 4.02
N ILE A 23 9.32 2.38 3.16
CA ILE A 23 8.40 1.68 2.25
C ILE A 23 7.40 0.87 3.06
N SER A 24 7.86 0.18 4.11
CA SER A 24 6.96 -0.60 4.95
C SER A 24 5.91 0.29 5.62
N LYS A 25 6.29 1.47 6.06
CA LYS A 25 5.34 2.37 6.68
C LYS A 25 4.26 2.81 5.71
N ILE A 26 4.64 3.08 4.47
CA ILE A 26 3.66 3.45 3.46
C ILE A 26 2.72 2.29 3.18
N LEU A 27 3.26 1.09 3.07
CA LEU A 27 2.43 -0.08 2.81
C LEU A 27 1.47 -0.33 3.98
N GLU A 28 1.94 -0.13 5.21
CA GLU A 28 1.07 -0.29 6.37
C GLU A 28 -0.06 0.73 6.35
N PHE A 29 0.24 1.94 5.96
CA PHE A 29 -0.78 2.97 5.91
C PHE A 29 -1.88 2.59 4.91
N TYR A 30 -1.49 2.00 3.78
CA TYR A 30 -2.45 1.65 2.75
C TYR A 30 -3.01 0.24 2.87
N ASP A 31 -2.56 -0.52 3.89
CA ASP A 31 -2.98 -1.91 4.01
C ASP A 31 -4.51 -2.08 4.04
N PRO A 32 -5.28 -1.26 4.77
CA PRO A 32 -6.73 -1.43 4.74
C PRO A 32 -7.31 -1.24 3.34
N TYR A 33 -6.78 -0.31 2.58
CA TYR A 33 -7.25 -0.09 1.22
C TYR A 33 -6.88 -1.24 0.31
N ILE A 34 -5.66 -1.76 0.47
CA ILE A 34 -5.21 -2.89 -0.33
C ILE A 34 -6.08 -4.10 -0.05
N ASN A 35 -6.36 -4.37 1.23
CA ASN A 35 -7.22 -5.49 1.58
C ASN A 35 -8.59 -5.35 0.96
N GLN A 36 -9.13 -4.14 0.98
CA GLN A 36 -10.46 -3.92 0.44
C GLN A 36 -10.48 -4.15 -1.06
N CYS A 37 -9.42 -3.75 -1.76
CA CYS A 37 -9.32 -3.96 -3.19
C CYS A 37 -9.16 -5.43 -3.55
N CYS A 38 -8.60 -6.22 -2.65
CA CYS A 38 -8.36 -7.63 -2.91
C CYS A 38 -9.44 -8.54 -2.38
N MET A 39 -10.47 -7.97 -1.76
CA MET A 39 -11.52 -8.79 -1.18
C MET A 39 -12.44 -9.30 -2.27
N HIS A 40 -12.78 -10.57 -2.20
CA HIS A 40 -13.72 -11.11 -3.17
C HIS A 40 -14.58 -12.17 -2.49
N PRO A 41 -15.76 -12.41 -3.04
CA PRO A 41 -16.67 -13.38 -2.43
C PRO A 41 -16.29 -14.81 -2.79
N PHE A 42 -16.57 -15.72 -1.87
CA PHE A 42 -16.43 -17.15 -2.14
C PHE A 42 -17.47 -17.87 -1.29
N TYR A 43 -17.77 -19.13 -1.65
CA TYR A 43 -18.72 -19.92 -0.89
C TYR A 43 -17.93 -20.93 -0.07
N ASP A 44 -18.28 -21.02 1.20
CA ASP A 44 -17.60 -21.97 2.09
C ASP A 44 -18.25 -23.37 1.95
N ASP A 45 -17.81 -24.30 2.79
CA ASP A 45 -18.29 -25.67 2.72
C ASP A 45 -19.78 -25.78 2.99
N ASN A 46 -20.34 -24.84 3.71
CA ASN A 46 -21.76 -24.83 4.00
C ASN A 46 -22.55 -24.03 3.02
N ASN A 47 -21.91 -23.63 1.92
CA ASN A 47 -22.53 -22.86 0.85
C ASN A 47 -22.96 -21.46 1.32
N ASN A 48 -22.29 -20.92 2.30
CA ASN A 48 -22.53 -19.57 2.74
C ASN A 48 -21.57 -18.62 2.03
N LEU A 49 -22.10 -17.47 1.62
CA LEU A 49 -21.28 -16.48 0.94
C LEU A 49 -20.40 -15.77 1.96
N ARG A 50 -19.11 -15.71 1.70
CA ARG A 50 -18.16 -15.02 2.57
C ARG A 50 -17.24 -14.16 1.74
N LEU A 51 -16.61 -13.17 2.41
CA LEU A 51 -15.64 -12.33 1.76
C LEU A 51 -14.27 -12.62 2.35
N ALA A 52 -13.29 -12.69 1.50
CA ALA A 52 -11.92 -12.97 1.95
C ALA A 52 -10.94 -12.18 1.11
N VAL A 53 -9.78 -11.90 1.70
CA VAL A 53 -8.72 -11.20 1.00
C VAL A 53 -7.97 -12.20 0.14
N ASP A 54 -7.78 -11.87 -1.13
CA ASP A 54 -7.01 -12.68 -2.04
C ASP A 54 -5.54 -12.33 -1.81
N LEU A 55 -4.83 -13.21 -1.13
CA LEU A 55 -3.45 -12.94 -0.74
C LEU A 55 -2.51 -12.86 -1.92
N GLU A 56 -2.80 -13.60 -2.97
CA GLU A 56 -1.97 -13.56 -4.16
C GLU A 56 -2.12 -12.20 -4.86
N MET A 57 -3.33 -11.73 -5.00
CA MET A 57 -3.58 -10.41 -5.59
C MET A 57 -2.99 -9.33 -4.70
N LYS A 58 -3.09 -9.49 -3.38
CA LYS A 58 -2.52 -8.53 -2.46
C LYS A 58 -1.01 -8.42 -2.66
N GLY A 59 -0.34 -9.56 -2.87
CA GLY A 59 1.09 -9.56 -3.14
C GLY A 59 1.43 -8.81 -4.41
N PHE A 60 0.65 -9.00 -5.47
CA PHE A 60 0.89 -8.28 -6.72
C PHE A 60 0.70 -6.78 -6.54
N ILE A 61 -0.33 -6.38 -5.80
CA ILE A 61 -0.59 -4.97 -5.59
C ILE A 61 0.52 -4.33 -4.78
N LYS A 62 0.96 -5.01 -3.71
CA LYS A 62 2.05 -4.48 -2.90
C LYS A 62 3.32 -4.32 -3.71
N GLU A 63 3.62 -5.29 -4.55
CA GLU A 63 4.80 -5.21 -5.39
C GLU A 63 4.68 -4.06 -6.37
N ALA A 64 3.51 -3.85 -6.94
CA ALA A 64 3.29 -2.74 -7.87
C ALA A 64 3.46 -1.41 -7.16
N ILE A 65 2.99 -1.30 -5.92
CA ILE A 65 3.15 -0.07 -5.16
C ILE A 65 4.62 0.19 -4.89
N ILE A 66 5.37 -0.83 -4.49
CA ILE A 66 6.79 -0.67 -4.23
C ILE A 66 7.50 -0.19 -5.49
N ARG A 67 7.17 -0.78 -6.64
CA ARG A 67 7.78 -0.41 -7.90
C ARG A 67 7.47 1.05 -8.23
N LYS A 68 6.23 1.48 -7.97
CA LYS A 68 5.87 2.85 -8.22
C LYS A 68 6.62 3.80 -7.30
N ILE A 69 6.80 3.43 -6.04
CA ILE A 69 7.53 4.26 -5.09
C ILE A 69 8.96 4.45 -5.56
N LEU A 70 9.60 3.36 -5.97
CA LEU A 70 11.01 3.44 -6.37
C LEU A 70 11.21 4.21 -7.65
N ASN A 71 10.18 4.29 -8.48
CA ASN A 71 10.26 5.02 -9.74
C ASN A 71 9.64 6.41 -9.66
N PHE A 72 9.21 6.81 -8.47
CA PHE A 72 8.55 8.10 -8.33
C PHE A 72 9.58 9.21 -8.26
N ASP A 73 9.34 10.27 -9.03
CA ASP A 73 10.24 11.40 -9.06
C ASP A 73 9.57 12.55 -8.36
N ILE A 74 10.09 12.94 -7.21
CA ILE A 74 9.53 14.06 -6.47
C ILE A 74 9.97 15.35 -7.11
N PRO A 75 9.03 16.19 -7.56
CA PRO A 75 9.43 17.46 -8.18
C PRO A 75 10.11 18.35 -7.19
N LEU A 76 11.25 18.88 -7.59
CA LEU A 76 11.98 19.75 -6.70
C LEU A 76 11.67 21.18 -6.95
N GLU A 77 11.11 21.46 -7.98
CA GLU A 77 10.86 22.72 -8.31
C GLU A 77 9.89 23.31 -7.73
N THR A 78 9.53 22.77 -7.35
CA THR A 78 8.67 23.32 -6.75
C THR A 78 8.91 24.57 -6.31
N GLU A 79 9.41 24.95 -6.59
CA GLU A 79 9.72 25.79 -6.16
C GLU A 79 9.68 26.72 -6.75
N GLU A 80 9.62 26.72 -7.38
CA GLU A 80 9.61 27.47 -7.85
C GLU A 80 9.27 27.85 -7.95
#